data_6739c2c65cf680e352bc1a0fb459d311
#
_entry.id   6739c2c65cf680e352bc1a0fb459d311
#
_cell.length_a   1.000
_cell.length_b   1.000
_cell.length_c   1.000
_cell.angle_alpha   90.00
_cell.angle_beta   90.00
_cell.angle_gamma   90.00
#
_symmetry.space_group_name_H-M   'P 1'
#
loop_
_entity.id
_entity.type
_entity.pdbx_description
1 polymer ?
#
loop_
_entity_poly.entity_id
_entity_poly.type
_entity_poly.pdbx_seq_one_letter_code
_entity_poly.pdbx_strand_id
1 'polypeptide(L)'
;NLTLLEEAGFSVVYAGDDCNAVSDKKGFMFILGQIISNSVKYAGKNPAPAIQFSVADHADSGEIILSISDNGTGIPVSDLPFVFDKGFTGDTGSYLSRSTGMGLYLVRQMANDLTLKVSIFSNANGGTTVTLMFPKVEQPLRR
;
A
#
# COMPACT_ATOMS: atom_id res chain seq x y z
N ASN A 1 -4.13 -9.85 8.79
CA ASN A 1 -3.10 -9.47 7.83
C ASN A 1 -1.69 -9.70 8.37
N LEU A 2 -1.48 -9.49 9.67
CA LEU A 2 -0.20 -9.84 10.27
C LEU A 2 0.09 -11.34 10.15
N THR A 3 -0.95 -12.15 10.26
CA THR A 3 -0.80 -13.60 10.11
C THR A 3 -0.25 -13.96 8.74
N LEU A 4 -0.74 -13.31 7.69
CA LEU A 4 -0.26 -13.57 6.34
C LEU A 4 1.22 -13.22 6.22
N LEU A 5 1.64 -12.09 6.78
CA LEU A 5 3.04 -11.67 6.75
C LEU A 5 3.94 -12.63 7.54
N GLU A 6 3.48 -13.05 8.71
CA GLU A 6 4.23 -13.98 9.54
C GLU A 6 4.41 -15.32 8.83
N GLU A 7 3.35 -15.85 8.23
CA GLU A 7 3.42 -17.11 7.50
C GLU A 7 4.34 -17.04 6.30
N ALA A 8 4.44 -15.86 5.70
CA ALA A 8 5.32 -15.64 4.56
C ALA A 8 6.77 -15.32 4.97
N GLY A 9 7.05 -15.28 6.25
CA GLY A 9 8.41 -15.06 6.75
C GLY A 9 8.86 -13.61 6.74
N PHE A 10 7.93 -12.67 6.73
CA PHE A 10 8.26 -11.25 6.68
C PHE A 10 8.68 -10.71 8.04
N SER A 11 9.70 -9.86 8.03
CA SER A 11 9.96 -8.96 9.14
C SER A 11 9.07 -7.75 8.99
N VAL A 12 8.45 -7.33 10.08
CA VAL A 12 7.52 -6.19 10.08
C VAL A 12 8.08 -5.10 10.97
N VAL A 13 8.19 -3.91 10.44
CA VAL A 13 8.71 -2.75 11.19
C VAL A 13 7.66 -1.64 11.15
N TYR A 14 7.45 -1.00 12.26
CA TYR A 14 6.60 0.17 12.37
C TYR A 14 7.45 1.37 12.75
N ALA A 15 7.22 2.48 12.10
CA ALA A 15 8.00 3.69 12.33
C ALA A 15 7.12 4.92 12.17
N GLY A 16 7.62 6.05 12.67
CA GLY A 16 6.98 7.33 12.45
C GLY A 16 6.14 7.79 13.62
N ASP A 17 5.19 8.67 13.31
CA ASP A 17 4.42 9.40 14.31
C ASP A 17 3.21 8.63 14.78
N ASP A 18 2.83 8.87 16.04
CA ASP A 18 1.52 8.44 16.50
C ASP A 18 0.50 9.49 16.10
N CYS A 19 -0.55 9.05 15.45
CA CYS A 19 -1.60 9.98 15.05
C CYS A 19 -2.89 9.21 14.80
N ASN A 20 -3.98 9.97 14.72
CA ASN A 20 -5.28 9.40 14.41
C ASN A 20 -5.76 9.98 13.09
N ALA A 21 -6.20 9.10 12.20
CA ALA A 21 -6.84 9.50 10.97
C ALA A 21 -8.30 9.07 11.01
N VAL A 22 -9.14 9.83 10.31
CA VAL A 22 -10.55 9.49 10.24
C VAL A 22 -10.83 8.88 8.87
N SER A 23 -11.37 7.66 8.88
CA SER A 23 -11.71 6.97 7.64
C SER A 23 -12.66 5.82 7.97
N ASP A 24 -13.23 5.23 6.93
CA ASP A 24 -14.04 4.04 7.09
C ASP A 24 -13.14 2.84 7.38
N LYS A 25 -13.34 2.22 8.52
CA LYS A 25 -12.47 1.14 8.97
C LYS A 25 -12.47 -0.05 8.02
N LYS A 26 -13.65 -0.45 7.54
CA LYS A 26 -13.74 -1.62 6.66
C LYS A 26 -13.06 -1.38 5.33
N GLY A 27 -13.28 -0.20 4.76
CA GLY A 27 -12.65 0.16 3.49
C GLY A 27 -11.15 0.28 3.63
N PHE A 28 -10.68 0.90 4.71
CA PHE A 28 -9.25 1.03 4.97
C PHE A 28 -8.61 -0.34 5.16
N MET A 29 -9.23 -1.23 5.90
CA MET A 29 -8.71 -2.58 6.11
C MET A 29 -8.67 -3.37 4.80
N PHE A 30 -9.64 -3.14 3.91
CA PHE A 30 -9.60 -3.74 2.58
C PHE A 30 -8.37 -3.28 1.80
N ILE A 31 -8.12 -1.96 1.80
CA ILE A 31 -6.94 -1.40 1.13
C ILE A 31 -5.66 -2.01 1.67
N LEU A 32 -5.51 -2.04 2.98
CA LEU A 32 -4.32 -2.62 3.61
C LEU A 32 -4.14 -4.08 3.23
N GLY A 33 -5.24 -4.84 3.25
CA GLY A 33 -5.20 -6.24 2.89
C GLY A 33 -4.69 -6.45 1.48
N GLN A 34 -5.12 -5.63 0.53
CA GLN A 34 -4.66 -5.74 -0.86
C GLN A 34 -3.19 -5.37 -1.00
N ILE A 35 -2.76 -4.32 -0.32
CA ILE A 35 -1.36 -3.89 -0.38
C ILE A 35 -0.46 -4.95 0.22
N ILE A 36 -0.82 -5.49 1.39
CA ILE A 36 -0.06 -6.54 2.05
C ILE A 36 -0.01 -7.80 1.19
N SER A 37 -1.13 -8.18 0.60
CA SER A 37 -1.19 -9.33 -0.29
C SER A 37 -0.24 -9.15 -1.48
N ASN A 38 -0.18 -7.96 -2.04
CA ASN A 38 0.75 -7.67 -3.12
C ASN A 38 2.21 -7.77 -2.67
N SER A 39 2.52 -7.27 -1.48
CA SER A 39 3.89 -7.37 -0.96
C SER A 39 4.32 -8.82 -0.79
N VAL A 40 3.43 -9.66 -0.30
CA VAL A 40 3.71 -11.09 -0.16
C VAL A 40 3.90 -11.74 -1.54
N LYS A 41 3.03 -11.42 -2.47
CA LYS A 41 3.05 -11.99 -3.82
C LYS A 41 4.35 -11.64 -4.55
N TYR A 42 4.83 -10.41 -4.41
CA TYR A 42 6.02 -9.94 -5.11
C TYR A 42 7.29 -9.99 -4.27
N ALA A 43 7.26 -10.71 -3.16
CA ALA A 43 8.46 -10.92 -2.37
C ALA A 43 9.53 -11.68 -3.17
N GLY A 44 9.09 -12.48 -4.14
CA GLY A 44 10.02 -13.23 -4.96
C GLY A 44 10.73 -14.31 -4.16
N LYS A 45 12.01 -14.48 -4.46
CA LYS A 45 12.85 -15.46 -3.77
C LYS A 45 13.69 -14.81 -2.68
N ASN A 46 13.28 -13.65 -2.21
CA ASN A 46 14.01 -12.93 -1.18
C ASN A 46 14.05 -13.78 0.09
N PRO A 47 15.26 -14.14 0.58
CA PRO A 47 15.37 -14.97 1.78
C PRO A 47 15.01 -14.21 3.06
N ALA A 48 14.94 -12.89 3.00
CA ALA A 48 14.65 -12.06 4.16
C ALA A 48 13.63 -10.97 3.78
N PRO A 49 12.39 -11.36 3.43
CA PRO A 49 11.41 -10.36 3.04
C PRO A 49 11.05 -9.47 4.22
N ALA A 50 10.86 -8.19 3.96
CA ALA A 50 10.54 -7.22 4.98
C ALA A 50 9.50 -6.22 4.49
N ILE A 51 8.69 -5.74 5.41
CA ILE A 51 7.71 -4.71 5.14
C ILE A 51 7.79 -3.68 6.27
N GLN A 52 7.72 -2.42 5.90
CA GLN A 52 7.77 -1.34 6.87
C GLN A 52 6.55 -0.45 6.68
N PHE A 53 5.87 -0.19 7.80
CA PHE A 53 4.78 0.76 7.85
C PHE A 53 5.31 2.01 8.53
N SER A 54 5.14 3.15 7.90
CA SER A 54 5.65 4.39 8.44
C SER A 54 4.60 5.48 8.28
N VAL A 55 4.46 6.31 9.30
CA VAL A 55 3.45 7.36 9.34
C VAL A 55 4.12 8.69 9.49
N ALA A 56 3.75 9.63 8.64
CA ALA A 56 4.19 11.03 8.77
C ALA A 56 2.95 11.89 8.97
N ASP A 57 2.94 12.61 10.08
CA ASP A 57 1.86 13.54 10.41
C ASP A 57 2.34 14.94 10.06
N HIS A 58 1.78 15.50 9.00
CA HIS A 58 2.11 16.85 8.56
C HIS A 58 1.21 17.82 9.30
N ALA A 59 1.63 18.20 10.50
CA ALA A 59 0.83 19.03 11.39
C ALA A 59 0.42 20.36 10.74
N ASP A 60 1.27 20.92 9.89
CA ASP A 60 0.99 22.19 9.23
C ASP A 60 -0.20 22.10 8.29
N SER A 61 -0.28 21.05 7.50
CA SER A 61 -1.36 20.87 6.55
C SER A 61 -2.50 20.00 7.11
N GLY A 62 -2.25 19.30 8.20
CA GLY A 62 -3.21 18.35 8.76
C GLY A 62 -3.29 17.04 8.00
N GLU A 63 -2.42 16.84 7.02
CA GLU A 63 -2.40 15.61 6.24
C GLU A 63 -1.60 14.53 6.96
N ILE A 64 -2.03 13.30 6.81
CA ILE A 64 -1.34 12.14 7.36
C ILE A 64 -0.99 11.24 6.20
N ILE A 65 0.28 10.84 6.13
CA ILE A 65 0.75 9.96 5.06
C ILE A 65 1.21 8.64 5.68
N LEU A 66 0.56 7.57 5.26
CA LEU A 66 0.98 6.21 5.62
C LEU A 66 1.75 5.64 4.44
N SER A 67 2.97 5.22 4.68
CA SER A 67 3.81 4.59 3.67
C SER A 67 4.00 3.12 4.02
N ILE A 68 3.82 2.26 3.03
CA ILE A 68 3.99 0.82 3.18
C ILE A 68 5.06 0.40 2.19
N SER A 69 6.24 0.05 2.69
CA SER A 69 7.39 -0.27 1.85
C SER A 69 7.79 -1.72 2.02
N ASP A 70 8.03 -2.40 0.91
CA ASP A 70 8.56 -3.75 0.95
C ASP A 70 9.91 -3.80 0.22
N ASN A 71 10.63 -4.91 0.41
CA ASN A 71 11.89 -5.16 -0.26
C ASN A 71 11.77 -6.27 -1.31
N GLY A 72 10.62 -6.35 -1.97
CA GLY A 72 10.37 -7.34 -3.00
C GLY A 72 11.04 -7.01 -4.32
N THR A 73 10.48 -7.55 -5.40
CA THR A 73 11.08 -7.40 -6.72
C THR A 73 10.97 -5.99 -7.29
N GLY A 74 10.07 -5.18 -6.75
CA GLY A 74 9.78 -3.88 -7.33
C GLY A 74 8.88 -3.99 -8.56
N ILE A 75 8.63 -2.84 -9.16
CA ILE A 75 7.79 -2.75 -10.35
C ILE A 75 8.61 -2.07 -11.43
N PRO A 76 8.68 -2.66 -12.63
CA PRO A 76 9.39 -1.99 -13.73
C PRO A 76 8.81 -0.59 -13.98
N VAL A 77 9.69 0.36 -14.27
CA VAL A 77 9.27 1.74 -14.52
C VAL A 77 8.22 1.80 -15.64
N SER A 78 8.38 0.96 -16.65
CA SER A 78 7.44 0.90 -17.77
C SER A 78 6.05 0.45 -17.36
N ASP A 79 5.94 -0.28 -16.24
CA ASP A 79 4.64 -0.78 -15.78
C ASP A 79 3.95 0.19 -14.82
N LEU A 80 4.73 1.07 -14.17
CA LEU A 80 4.16 1.95 -13.14
C LEU A 80 2.94 2.74 -13.58
N PRO A 81 2.88 3.30 -14.79
CA PRO A 81 1.69 4.04 -15.20
C PRO A 81 0.42 3.20 -15.28
N PHE A 82 0.56 1.88 -15.33
CA PHE A 82 -0.58 0.99 -15.57
C PHE A 82 -0.97 0.15 -14.37
N VAL A 83 -0.26 0.27 -13.24
CA VAL A 83 -0.46 -0.66 -12.12
C VAL A 83 -1.84 -0.59 -11.50
N PHE A 84 -2.52 0.54 -11.63
CA PHE A 84 -3.87 0.68 -11.10
C PHE A 84 -4.95 0.36 -12.14
N ASP A 85 -4.55 0.00 -13.35
CA ASP A 85 -5.52 -0.30 -14.39
C ASP A 85 -6.22 -1.63 -14.12
N LYS A 86 -7.49 -1.67 -14.49
CA LYS A 86 -8.28 -2.88 -14.32
C LYS A 86 -7.68 -4.02 -15.14
N GLY A 87 -7.39 -5.12 -14.48
CA GLY A 87 -6.86 -6.30 -15.15
C GLY A 87 -5.37 -6.32 -15.35
N PHE A 88 -4.65 -5.28 -14.93
CA PHE A 88 -3.20 -5.25 -15.10
C PHE A 88 -2.53 -6.26 -14.16
N THR A 89 -1.68 -7.13 -14.69
CA THR A 89 -0.96 -8.13 -13.90
C THR A 89 0.56 -7.98 -13.96
N GLY A 90 1.07 -7.22 -14.92
CA GLY A 90 2.52 -7.10 -15.13
C GLY A 90 3.11 -8.37 -15.71
N ASP A 91 4.30 -8.23 -16.28
CA ASP A 91 4.96 -9.37 -16.93
C ASP A 91 5.43 -10.42 -15.94
N THR A 92 5.96 -9.99 -14.81
CA THR A 92 6.56 -10.91 -13.85
C THR A 92 5.55 -11.77 -13.13
N GLY A 93 4.31 -11.34 -13.07
CA GLY A 93 3.27 -12.05 -12.34
C GLY A 93 2.42 -12.95 -13.19
N SER A 94 2.55 -12.87 -14.51
CA SER A 94 1.52 -13.38 -15.40
C SER A 94 1.30 -14.89 -15.29
N TYR A 95 2.35 -15.67 -15.12
CA TYR A 95 2.19 -17.11 -15.05
C TYR A 95 2.40 -17.68 -13.65
N LEU A 96 3.01 -16.91 -12.76
CA LEU A 96 3.27 -17.36 -11.39
C LEU A 96 2.11 -17.08 -10.47
N SER A 97 1.37 -16.06 -10.76
CA SER A 97 0.32 -15.62 -9.86
C SER A 97 -1.04 -15.92 -10.47
N ARG A 98 -1.97 -16.18 -9.60
CA ARG A 98 -3.36 -16.33 -10.00
C ARG A 98 -4.12 -15.03 -9.88
N SER A 99 -3.37 -13.95 -9.90
CA SER A 99 -3.94 -12.62 -9.76
C SER A 99 -4.86 -12.32 -10.93
N THR A 100 -5.99 -11.73 -10.63
CA THR A 100 -6.93 -11.28 -11.63
C THR A 100 -6.57 -9.90 -12.18
N GLY A 101 -5.54 -9.26 -11.61
CA GLY A 101 -5.19 -7.89 -11.96
C GLY A 101 -6.13 -6.88 -11.36
N MET A 102 -6.92 -7.27 -10.37
CA MET A 102 -7.93 -6.39 -9.80
C MET A 102 -7.50 -5.74 -8.50
N GLY A 103 -6.44 -6.27 -7.84
CA GLY A 103 -6.07 -5.82 -6.50
C GLY A 103 -5.81 -4.33 -6.39
N LEU A 104 -4.86 -3.81 -7.16
CA LEU A 104 -4.55 -2.38 -7.10
C LEU A 104 -5.64 -1.51 -7.72
N TYR A 105 -6.32 -2.02 -8.74
CA TYR A 105 -7.48 -1.34 -9.28
C TYR A 105 -8.52 -1.10 -8.18
N LEU A 106 -8.82 -2.13 -7.41
CA LEU A 106 -9.78 -2.01 -6.31
C LEU A 106 -9.27 -1.11 -5.20
N VAL A 107 -7.95 -1.13 -4.95
CA VAL A 107 -7.36 -0.21 -3.98
C VAL A 107 -7.64 1.24 -4.38
N ARG A 108 -7.43 1.58 -5.65
CA ARG A 108 -7.68 2.94 -6.10
C ARG A 108 -9.17 3.28 -6.02
N GLN A 109 -10.05 2.36 -6.39
CA GLN A 109 -11.49 2.59 -6.31
C GLN A 109 -11.90 2.85 -4.86
N MET A 110 -11.44 2.01 -3.95
CA MET A 110 -11.79 2.19 -2.53
C MET A 110 -11.17 3.47 -1.97
N ALA A 111 -9.94 3.78 -2.35
CA ALA A 111 -9.30 5.02 -1.90
C ALA A 111 -10.11 6.24 -2.35
N ASN A 112 -10.57 6.23 -3.60
CA ASN A 112 -11.42 7.32 -4.10
C ASN A 112 -12.70 7.42 -3.27
N ASP A 113 -13.33 6.29 -2.96
CA ASP A 113 -14.55 6.28 -2.14
C ASP A 113 -14.30 6.86 -0.75
N LEU A 114 -13.12 6.63 -0.20
CA LEU A 114 -12.75 7.11 1.13
C LEU A 114 -12.09 8.48 1.10
N THR A 115 -11.94 9.08 -0.07
CA THR A 115 -11.28 10.37 -0.26
C THR A 115 -9.81 10.32 0.16
N LEU A 116 -9.17 9.19 -0.06
CA LEU A 116 -7.74 9.03 0.15
C LEU A 116 -7.03 9.13 -1.19
N LYS A 117 -5.79 9.62 -1.17
CA LYS A 117 -4.92 9.55 -2.35
C LYS A 117 -3.97 8.39 -2.19
N VAL A 118 -3.84 7.59 -3.24
CA VAL A 118 -2.91 6.48 -3.25
C VAL A 118 -1.87 6.71 -4.34
N SER A 119 -0.61 6.48 -3.99
CA SER A 119 0.51 6.55 -4.93
C SER A 119 1.39 5.33 -4.75
N ILE A 120 2.09 4.98 -5.80
CA ILE A 120 2.98 3.83 -5.76
C ILE A 120 4.31 4.21 -6.38
N PHE A 121 5.39 3.78 -5.74
CA PHE A 121 6.75 4.03 -6.19
C PHE A 121 7.50 2.72 -6.20
N SER A 122 8.39 2.56 -7.17
CA SER A 122 9.28 1.41 -7.20
C SER A 122 10.69 1.91 -6.92
N ASN A 123 11.40 1.21 -6.07
CA ASN A 123 12.75 1.57 -5.69
C ASN A 123 13.76 0.97 -6.67
N ALA A 124 14.81 1.72 -6.98
CA ALA A 124 15.79 1.29 -7.97
C ALA A 124 16.49 -0.01 -7.58
N ASN A 125 16.67 -0.25 -6.29
CA ASN A 125 17.35 -1.43 -5.78
C ASN A 125 16.42 -2.55 -5.37
N GLY A 126 15.20 -2.49 -5.84
CA GLY A 126 14.17 -3.46 -5.49
C GLY A 126 13.25 -2.93 -4.41
N GLY A 127 12.04 -3.45 -4.44
CA GLY A 127 11.04 -3.04 -3.49
C GLY A 127 10.05 -2.02 -4.03
N THR A 128 8.97 -1.89 -3.32
CA THR A 128 7.86 -1.03 -3.71
C THR A 128 7.36 -0.29 -2.49
N THR A 129 7.01 0.96 -2.67
CA THR A 129 6.39 1.78 -1.62
C THR A 129 5.03 2.26 -2.10
N VAL A 130 4.01 1.97 -1.31
CA VAL A 130 2.67 2.48 -1.53
C VAL A 130 2.40 3.53 -0.46
N THR A 131 1.94 4.70 -0.86
CA THR A 131 1.58 5.74 0.09
C THR A 131 0.08 5.99 0.04
N LEU A 132 -0.50 6.15 1.22
CA LEU A 132 -1.89 6.54 1.39
C LEU A 132 -1.91 7.89 2.08
N MET A 133 -2.49 8.89 1.45
CA MET A 133 -2.58 10.21 2.03
C MET A 133 -4.01 10.45 2.52
N PHE A 134 -4.14 10.66 3.82
CA PHE A 134 -5.40 11.02 4.43
C PHE A 134 -5.49 12.54 4.40
N PRO A 135 -6.54 13.10 3.80
CA PRO A 135 -6.65 14.54 3.71
C PRO A 135 -6.88 15.16 5.07
N LYS A 136 -6.63 16.44 5.16
CA LYS A 136 -6.95 17.19 6.35
C LYS A 136 -8.43 17.01 6.69
N VAL A 137 -8.70 16.65 7.92
CA VAL A 137 -10.07 16.56 8.40
C VAL A 137 -10.48 17.92 8.91
N GLU A 138 -11.48 18.49 8.27
CA GLU A 138 -12.06 19.72 8.76
C GLU A 138 -13.00 19.37 9.90
N GLN A 139 -12.73 19.96 11.05
CA GLN A 139 -13.63 19.77 12.17
C GLN A 139 -14.96 20.45 11.84
N PRO A 140 -16.08 19.74 11.99
CA PRO A 140 -17.36 20.43 11.89
C PRO A 140 -17.40 21.54 12.91
N LEU A 141 -18.02 22.63 12.55
CA LEU A 141 -18.17 23.70 13.52
C LEU A 141 -18.90 23.18 14.74
N ARG A 142 -18.32 23.44 15.90
CA ARG A 142 -19.00 23.04 17.13
C ARG A 142 -20.20 23.92 17.36
N ARG A 143 -21.22 23.28 17.79
CA ARG A 143 -22.47 24.02 18.08
C ARG A 143 -22.76 23.96 19.52
#